data_b7e1661cdfb309485ba909151639aae0
#
_entry.id   b7e1661cdfb309485ba909151639aae0
#
_cell.length_a   1.000
_cell.length_b   1.000
_cell.length_c   1.000
_cell.angle_alpha   90.00
_cell.angle_beta   90.00
_cell.angle_gamma   90.00
#
_symmetry.space_group_name_H-M   'P 1'
#
loop_
_entity.id
_entity.type
_entity.pdbx_description
1 polymer ?
#
loop_
_entity_poly.entity_id
_entity_poly.type
_entity_poly.pdbx_seq_one_letter_code
_entity_poly.pdbx_strand_id
1 'polypeptide(L)'
;SSRGLGDVYKRQTKIIPQFNFFDPHNPIYTRARLLPASKINNANIEQALLSDGCIITKALIKRSIIGVRSVIESGCEITETIIMGSDCYNKQKVSRKGEVTETPLFIGENTKIHKAIIDKNACIGKNVVIHPGDRINEDNEWCYIRDGIIVVPKGKNIPDGTVV
;
A
#
# COMPACT_ATOMS: atom_id res chain seq x y z
N SER A 1 -19.48 10.97 9.43
CA SER A 1 -19.73 10.77 8.00
C SER A 1 -18.50 10.15 7.36
N SER A 2 -18.47 8.82 7.29
CA SER A 2 -17.37 7.99 6.75
C SER A 2 -17.22 8.09 5.22
N ARG A 3 -17.20 9.30 4.67
CA ARG A 3 -17.13 9.52 3.22
C ARG A 3 -15.71 9.47 2.62
N GLY A 4 -14.67 9.17 3.40
CA GLY A 4 -13.29 9.33 2.94
C GLY A 4 -12.79 8.22 2.02
N LEU A 5 -12.29 7.14 2.58
CA LEU A 5 -11.52 6.12 1.86
C LEU A 5 -12.39 5.28 0.92
N GLY A 6 -13.58 4.90 1.37
CA GLY A 6 -14.52 4.12 0.56
C GLY A 6 -14.96 4.83 -0.71
N ASP A 7 -15.02 6.16 -0.71
CA ASP A 7 -15.38 6.95 -1.89
C ASP A 7 -14.21 7.12 -2.85
N VAL A 8 -12.97 7.19 -2.36
CA VAL A 8 -11.77 7.34 -3.21
C VAL A 8 -11.60 6.11 -4.09
N TYR A 9 -11.58 4.90 -3.52
CA TYR A 9 -11.42 3.70 -4.34
C TYR A 9 -12.65 3.45 -5.24
N LYS A 10 -13.87 3.72 -4.75
CA LYS A 10 -15.09 3.60 -5.58
C LYS A 10 -15.07 4.52 -6.78
N ARG A 11 -14.56 5.74 -6.64
CA ARG A 11 -14.45 6.67 -7.74
C ARG A 11 -13.37 6.28 -8.75
N GLN A 12 -12.27 5.71 -8.27
CA GLN A 12 -11.12 5.37 -9.12
C GLN A 12 -11.20 3.97 -9.72
N THR A 13 -11.86 3.02 -9.05
CA THR A 13 -11.96 1.62 -9.50
C THR A 13 -13.24 1.30 -10.27
N LYS A 14 -14.18 2.23 -10.43
CA LYS A 14 -15.32 2.07 -11.33
C LYS A 14 -14.88 2.03 -12.78
N ILE A 15 -15.59 1.26 -13.60
CA ILE A 15 -15.33 1.16 -15.06
C ILE A 15 -15.42 2.54 -15.72
N ILE A 16 -16.37 3.39 -15.29
CA ILE A 16 -16.49 4.79 -15.72
C ILE A 16 -16.56 5.64 -14.44
N PRO A 17 -15.45 6.18 -13.96
CA PRO A 17 -15.45 7.06 -12.80
C PRO A 17 -16.06 8.42 -13.12
N GLN A 18 -16.69 9.09 -12.15
CA GLN A 18 -17.19 10.46 -12.32
C GLN A 18 -16.07 11.45 -12.67
N PHE A 19 -14.86 11.20 -12.20
CA PHE A 19 -13.64 11.89 -12.60
C PHE A 19 -12.79 10.90 -13.42
N ASN A 20 -12.57 11.21 -14.68
CA ASN A 20 -11.83 10.33 -15.58
C ASN A 20 -10.33 10.67 -15.57
N PHE A 21 -9.54 9.82 -14.91
CA PHE A 21 -8.07 9.93 -14.94
C PHE A 21 -7.45 9.59 -16.30
N PHE A 22 -8.21 8.94 -17.17
CA PHE A 22 -7.74 8.44 -18.47
C PHE A 22 -8.21 9.31 -19.65
N ASP A 23 -8.66 10.55 -19.37
CA ASP A 23 -9.06 11.49 -20.42
C ASP A 23 -7.82 12.02 -21.16
N PRO A 24 -7.64 11.67 -22.45
CA PRO A 24 -6.47 12.12 -23.24
C PRO A 24 -6.48 13.61 -23.51
N HIS A 25 -7.64 14.28 -23.43
CA HIS A 25 -7.76 15.72 -23.65
C HIS A 25 -7.44 16.55 -22.40
N ASN A 26 -7.48 15.93 -21.22
CA ASN A 26 -7.16 16.57 -19.94
C ASN A 26 -6.15 15.72 -19.15
N PRO A 27 -4.92 15.54 -19.64
CA PRO A 27 -3.93 14.70 -19.00
C PRO A 27 -3.49 15.26 -17.66
N ILE A 28 -3.31 14.39 -16.67
CA ILE A 28 -2.75 14.75 -15.38
C ILE A 28 -1.24 14.61 -15.44
N TYR A 29 -0.53 15.73 -15.42
CA TYR A 29 0.92 15.76 -15.44
C TYR A 29 1.49 15.43 -14.06
N THR A 30 2.20 14.33 -13.97
CA THR A 30 2.93 13.92 -12.76
C THR A 30 4.41 13.77 -13.08
N ARG A 31 5.25 13.70 -12.04
CA ARG A 31 6.67 13.43 -12.23
C ARG A 31 6.86 12.05 -12.86
N ALA A 32 7.41 12.00 -14.06
CA ALA A 32 7.80 10.75 -14.70
C ALA A 32 8.89 10.05 -13.88
N ARG A 33 8.69 8.78 -13.54
CA ARG A 33 9.65 7.98 -12.77
C ARG A 33 10.37 6.94 -13.61
N LEU A 34 9.99 6.78 -14.87
CA LEU A 34 10.58 5.84 -15.83
C LEU A 34 10.74 4.42 -15.23
N LEU A 35 9.70 3.95 -14.58
CA LEU A 35 9.66 2.64 -13.96
C LEU A 35 9.27 1.56 -14.99
N PRO A 36 9.71 0.32 -14.80
CA PRO A 36 9.22 -0.81 -15.59
C PRO A 36 7.75 -1.08 -15.30
N ALA A 37 7.10 -1.81 -16.18
CA ALA A 37 5.77 -2.33 -15.94
C ALA A 37 5.73 -3.18 -14.66
N SER A 38 4.57 -3.23 -14.01
CA SER A 38 4.40 -4.04 -12.80
C SER A 38 4.43 -5.53 -13.11
N LYS A 39 5.16 -6.30 -12.28
CA LYS A 39 5.28 -7.74 -12.36
C LYS A 39 4.26 -8.41 -11.45
N ILE A 40 3.34 -9.18 -12.03
CA ILE A 40 2.27 -9.87 -11.30
C ILE A 40 2.44 -11.38 -11.48
N ASN A 41 2.63 -12.09 -10.38
CA ASN A 41 2.81 -13.55 -10.34
C ASN A 41 1.65 -14.21 -9.60
N ASN A 42 0.73 -14.86 -10.31
CA ASN A 42 -0.38 -15.64 -9.73
C ASN A 42 -1.20 -14.87 -8.67
N ALA A 43 -1.42 -13.56 -8.85
CA ALA A 43 -2.24 -12.76 -7.96
C ALA A 43 -3.70 -12.68 -8.44
N ASN A 44 -4.62 -12.64 -7.52
CA ASN A 44 -6.04 -12.35 -7.78
C ASN A 44 -6.30 -10.88 -7.48
N ILE A 45 -6.63 -10.10 -8.51
CA ILE A 45 -6.79 -8.65 -8.41
C ILE A 45 -8.18 -8.28 -8.92
N GLU A 46 -8.96 -7.62 -8.06
CA GLU A 46 -10.34 -7.25 -8.34
C GLU A 46 -10.59 -5.79 -7.95
N GLN A 47 -11.09 -4.99 -8.87
CA GLN A 47 -11.40 -3.57 -8.65
C GLN A 47 -10.23 -2.79 -8.02
N ALA A 48 -9.02 -2.91 -8.55
CA ALA A 48 -7.84 -2.27 -8.02
C ALA A 48 -7.10 -1.43 -9.07
N LEU A 49 -6.38 -0.41 -8.61
CA LEU A 49 -5.43 0.34 -9.41
C LEU A 49 -4.01 -0.03 -9.00
N LEU A 50 -3.20 -0.38 -9.98
CA LEU A 50 -1.80 -0.71 -9.78
C LEU A 50 -0.93 0.32 -10.51
N SER A 51 0.00 0.92 -9.78
CA SER A 51 0.99 1.83 -10.36
C SER A 51 2.19 1.06 -10.91
N ASP A 52 3.08 1.76 -11.62
CA ASP A 52 4.28 1.19 -12.22
C ASP A 52 5.30 0.66 -11.19
N GLY A 53 6.07 -0.34 -11.63
CA GLY A 53 7.18 -0.90 -10.85
C GLY A 53 6.76 -1.75 -9.66
N CYS A 54 5.50 -2.20 -9.57
CA CYS A 54 5.08 -3.10 -8.50
C CYS A 54 5.55 -4.53 -8.76
N ILE A 55 5.81 -5.27 -7.69
CA ILE A 55 6.09 -6.72 -7.71
C ILE A 55 5.09 -7.38 -6.78
N ILE A 56 4.17 -8.16 -7.33
CA ILE A 56 3.06 -8.77 -6.59
C ILE A 56 3.09 -10.28 -6.82
N THR A 57 3.18 -11.06 -5.75
CA THR A 57 3.27 -12.51 -5.84
C THR A 57 2.19 -13.17 -5.00
N LYS A 58 1.35 -14.03 -5.64
CA LYS A 58 0.34 -14.89 -4.98
C LYS A 58 -0.50 -14.15 -3.92
N ALA A 59 -0.95 -12.94 -4.24
CA ALA A 59 -1.71 -12.10 -3.33
C ALA A 59 -3.17 -11.94 -3.78
N LEU A 60 -4.06 -11.69 -2.83
CA LEU A 60 -5.44 -11.27 -3.06
C LEU A 60 -5.55 -9.78 -2.83
N ILE A 61 -5.91 -9.03 -3.87
CA ILE A 61 -6.04 -7.57 -3.78
C ILE A 61 -7.43 -7.17 -4.27
N LYS A 62 -8.23 -6.56 -3.41
CA LYS A 62 -9.58 -6.12 -3.76
C LYS A 62 -9.85 -4.68 -3.32
N ARG A 63 -10.52 -3.93 -4.19
CA ARG A 63 -10.97 -2.54 -3.93
C ARG A 63 -9.87 -1.67 -3.34
N SER A 64 -8.67 -1.73 -3.93
CA SER A 64 -7.45 -1.13 -3.37
C SER A 64 -6.65 -0.36 -4.41
N ILE A 65 -5.81 0.54 -3.94
CA ILE A 65 -4.88 1.30 -4.76
C ILE A 65 -3.46 0.95 -4.32
N ILE A 66 -2.66 0.46 -5.25
CA ILE A 66 -1.28 0.05 -5.00
C ILE A 66 -0.35 1.03 -5.70
N GLY A 67 0.36 1.82 -4.90
CA GLY A 67 1.29 2.85 -5.37
C GLY A 67 2.60 2.28 -5.91
N VAL A 68 3.38 3.15 -6.51
CA VAL A 68 4.62 2.81 -7.24
C VAL A 68 5.60 2.00 -6.40
N ARG A 69 6.30 1.05 -7.02
CA ARG A 69 7.35 0.20 -6.40
C ARG A 69 6.87 -0.60 -5.18
N SER A 70 5.59 -0.85 -5.04
CA SER A 70 5.11 -1.71 -3.97
C SER A 70 5.56 -3.15 -4.22
N VAL A 71 6.18 -3.76 -3.22
CA VAL A 71 6.52 -5.19 -3.22
C VAL A 71 5.57 -5.88 -2.25
N ILE A 72 4.78 -6.84 -2.77
CA ILE A 72 3.79 -7.58 -2.01
C ILE A 72 4.11 -9.07 -2.16
N GLU A 73 4.43 -9.68 -1.02
CA GLU A 73 4.85 -11.09 -0.98
C GLU A 73 3.65 -12.05 -0.97
N SER A 74 3.96 -13.34 -0.99
CA SER A 74 2.95 -14.38 -1.15
C SER A 74 2.01 -14.52 0.05
N GLY A 75 0.76 -14.88 -0.21
CA GLY A 75 -0.25 -15.10 0.81
C GLY A 75 -0.87 -13.82 1.38
N CYS A 76 -0.50 -12.64 0.85
CA CYS A 76 -1.08 -11.39 1.32
C CYS A 76 -2.54 -11.22 0.90
N GLU A 77 -3.35 -10.69 1.81
CA GLU A 77 -4.74 -10.29 1.55
C GLU A 77 -4.87 -8.78 1.81
N ILE A 78 -5.14 -8.00 0.76
CA ILE A 78 -5.24 -6.53 0.83
C ILE A 78 -6.60 -6.10 0.31
N THR A 79 -7.39 -5.49 1.19
CA THR A 79 -8.76 -5.09 0.85
C THR A 79 -9.06 -3.69 1.35
N GLU A 80 -9.79 -2.90 0.54
CA GLU A 80 -10.21 -1.53 0.87
C GLU A 80 -9.06 -0.63 1.36
N THR A 81 -7.87 -0.79 0.76
CA THR A 81 -6.62 -0.22 1.25
C THR A 81 -5.96 0.66 0.19
N ILE A 82 -5.33 1.74 0.63
CA ILE A 82 -4.45 2.56 -0.19
C ILE A 82 -3.02 2.36 0.29
N ILE A 83 -2.15 1.85 -0.58
CA ILE A 83 -0.72 1.77 -0.38
C ILE A 83 -0.07 2.86 -1.23
N MET A 84 0.59 3.83 -0.61
CA MET A 84 1.18 4.97 -1.33
C MET A 84 2.49 4.62 -2.05
N GLY A 85 3.00 3.40 -1.84
CA GLY A 85 4.19 2.89 -2.51
C GLY A 85 5.50 3.33 -1.89
N SER A 86 6.59 3.21 -2.66
CA SER A 86 7.94 3.43 -2.16
C SER A 86 8.78 4.29 -3.10
N ASP A 87 9.73 5.01 -2.55
CA ASP A 87 10.69 5.80 -3.32
C ASP A 87 11.84 4.94 -3.87
N CYS A 88 12.07 3.77 -3.27
CA CYS A 88 13.07 2.76 -3.67
C CYS A 88 12.57 1.37 -3.26
N TYR A 89 13.20 0.31 -3.78
CA TYR A 89 12.91 -1.07 -3.35
C TYR A 89 13.61 -1.44 -2.05
N ASN A 90 14.82 -0.89 -1.82
CA ASN A 90 15.61 -1.11 -0.63
C ASN A 90 15.98 0.23 0.02
N LYS A 91 15.82 0.34 1.33
CA LYS A 91 16.39 1.45 2.11
C LYS A 91 17.88 1.16 2.36
N GLN A 92 18.72 2.08 1.98
CA GLN A 92 20.14 2.05 2.33
C GLN A 92 20.38 2.88 3.60
N LYS A 93 21.02 2.28 4.58
CA LYS A 93 21.56 2.98 5.75
C LYS A 93 23.08 2.88 5.68
N VAL A 94 23.75 4.02 5.70
CA VAL A 94 25.21 4.08 5.81
C VAL A 94 25.53 4.31 7.28
N SER A 95 26.26 3.37 7.91
CA SER A 95 26.73 3.52 9.28
C SER A 95 27.84 4.60 9.34
N ARG A 96 28.13 5.11 10.56
CA ARG A 96 29.26 6.04 10.75
C ARG A 96 30.62 5.43 10.35
N LYS A 97 30.69 4.11 10.23
CA LYS A 97 31.90 3.37 9.76
C LYS A 97 31.90 3.12 8.25
N GLY A 98 30.94 3.68 7.50
CA GLY A 98 30.86 3.49 6.05
C GLY A 98 30.23 2.17 5.60
N GLU A 99 29.73 1.33 6.52
CA GLU A 99 29.02 0.11 6.17
C GLU A 99 27.64 0.43 5.61
N VAL A 100 27.30 -0.14 4.47
CA VAL A 100 25.98 0.02 3.83
C VAL A 100 25.13 -1.18 4.20
N THR A 101 24.04 -0.93 4.90
CA THR A 101 23.01 -1.94 5.18
C THR A 101 21.79 -1.64 4.32
N GLU A 102 21.35 -2.63 3.53
CA GLU A 102 20.13 -2.54 2.75
C GLU A 102 18.98 -3.23 3.47
N THR A 103 17.86 -2.54 3.60
CA THR A 103 16.63 -3.09 4.15
C THR A 103 15.56 -3.02 3.07
N PRO A 104 15.02 -4.14 2.62
CA PRO A 104 13.96 -4.14 1.61
C PRO A 104 12.69 -3.47 2.14
N LEU A 105 11.98 -2.76 1.25
CA LEU A 105 10.68 -2.18 1.53
C LEU A 105 9.61 -3.08 0.93
N PHE A 106 8.85 -3.78 1.77
CA PHE A 106 7.87 -4.77 1.32
C PHE A 106 6.68 -4.90 2.28
N ILE A 107 5.65 -5.57 1.79
CA ILE A 107 4.59 -6.16 2.60
C ILE A 107 4.86 -7.65 2.64
N GLY A 108 5.20 -8.14 3.83
CA GLY A 108 5.69 -9.49 4.05
C GLY A 108 4.62 -10.56 3.91
N GLU A 109 5.07 -11.79 3.78
CA GLU A 109 4.23 -12.97 3.52
C GLU A 109 3.08 -13.12 4.51
N ASN A 110 1.94 -13.60 4.01
CA ASN A 110 0.72 -13.91 4.78
C ASN A 110 0.15 -12.72 5.57
N THR A 111 0.50 -11.50 5.18
CA THR A 111 0.01 -10.28 5.84
C THR A 111 -1.39 -9.93 5.35
N LYS A 112 -2.27 -9.57 6.27
CA LYS A 112 -3.66 -9.18 5.99
C LYS A 112 -3.86 -7.72 6.32
N ILE A 113 -4.31 -6.95 5.34
CA ILE A 113 -4.55 -5.51 5.49
C ILE A 113 -5.97 -5.20 5.03
N HIS A 114 -6.75 -4.63 5.92
CA HIS A 114 -8.10 -4.21 5.63
C HIS A 114 -8.34 -2.78 6.10
N LYS A 115 -8.93 -1.97 5.23
CA LYS A 115 -9.42 -0.62 5.53
C LYS A 115 -8.32 0.28 6.12
N ALA A 116 -7.21 0.40 5.36
CA ALA A 116 -6.02 1.11 5.78
C ALA A 116 -5.45 2.06 4.72
N ILE A 117 -4.68 3.03 5.18
CA ILE A 117 -3.78 3.85 4.38
C ILE A 117 -2.36 3.53 4.85
N ILE A 118 -1.56 2.94 3.98
CA ILE A 118 -0.15 2.68 4.22
C ILE A 118 0.65 3.78 3.51
N ASP A 119 1.24 4.67 4.29
CA ASP A 119 1.98 5.81 3.73
C ASP A 119 3.35 5.35 3.16
N LYS A 120 4.01 6.25 2.45
CA LYS A 120 5.23 5.98 1.69
C LYS A 120 6.35 5.36 2.52
N ASN A 121 7.05 4.41 1.91
CA ASN A 121 8.24 3.79 2.50
C ASN A 121 7.97 3.06 3.83
N ALA A 122 6.72 2.75 4.14
CA ALA A 122 6.42 1.86 5.25
C ALA A 122 6.81 0.42 4.88
N CYS A 123 7.33 -0.30 5.86
CA CYS A 123 7.69 -1.71 5.74
C CYS A 123 6.79 -2.51 6.69
N ILE A 124 6.07 -3.48 6.16
CA ILE A 124 5.17 -4.33 6.93
C ILE A 124 5.76 -5.73 6.94
N GLY A 125 5.96 -6.27 8.12
CA GLY A 125 6.53 -7.60 8.31
C GLY A 125 5.64 -8.74 7.82
N LYS A 126 6.05 -9.97 8.11
CA LYS A 126 5.31 -11.19 7.78
C LYS A 126 4.24 -11.50 8.82
N ASN A 127 3.15 -12.14 8.40
CA ASN A 127 2.05 -12.57 9.29
C ASN A 127 1.45 -11.41 10.11
N VAL A 128 1.48 -10.20 9.57
CA VAL A 128 0.92 -9.01 10.20
C VAL A 128 -0.57 -8.93 9.89
N VAL A 129 -1.38 -8.53 10.87
CA VAL A 129 -2.80 -8.26 10.69
C VAL A 129 -3.09 -6.80 10.99
N ILE A 130 -3.54 -6.07 9.99
CA ILE A 130 -3.97 -4.67 10.09
C ILE A 130 -5.46 -4.61 9.81
N HIS A 131 -6.25 -4.46 10.87
CA HIS A 131 -7.71 -4.43 10.78
C HIS A 131 -8.30 -3.53 11.86
N PRO A 132 -9.11 -2.50 11.51
CA PRO A 132 -9.61 -1.56 12.51
C PRO A 132 -10.60 -2.19 13.50
N GLY A 133 -11.27 -3.29 13.16
CA GLY A 133 -12.37 -3.83 13.96
C GLY A 133 -13.47 -2.78 14.15
N ASP A 134 -13.95 -2.63 15.37
CA ASP A 134 -14.94 -1.63 15.76
C ASP A 134 -14.31 -0.32 16.27
N ARG A 135 -12.99 -0.19 16.21
CA ARG A 135 -12.26 0.98 16.69
C ARG A 135 -12.47 2.17 15.75
N ILE A 136 -12.80 3.31 16.29
CA ILE A 136 -13.09 4.51 15.52
C ILE A 136 -11.92 5.49 15.58
N ASN A 137 -11.44 5.79 16.78
CA ASN A 137 -10.32 6.71 17.00
C ASN A 137 -9.41 6.13 18.08
N GLU A 138 -8.20 5.80 17.71
CA GLU A 138 -7.19 5.23 18.60
C GLU A 138 -5.80 5.51 18.03
N ASP A 139 -4.83 5.71 18.91
CA ASP A 139 -3.43 5.85 18.56
C ASP A 139 -2.63 4.75 19.25
N ASN A 140 -1.76 4.11 18.49
CA ASN A 140 -0.83 3.13 19.06
C ASN A 140 0.60 3.34 18.52
N GLU A 141 1.52 2.49 18.92
CA GLU A 141 2.91 2.59 18.52
C GLU A 141 3.10 2.53 16.98
N TRP A 142 2.24 1.80 16.28
CA TRP A 142 2.43 1.47 14.87
C TRP A 142 1.63 2.35 13.93
N CYS A 143 0.47 2.81 14.36
CA CYS A 143 -0.49 3.49 13.49
C CYS A 143 -1.44 4.40 14.26
N TYR A 144 -2.20 5.16 13.50
CA TYR A 144 -3.35 5.94 13.97
C TYR A 144 -4.63 5.35 13.41
N ILE A 145 -5.71 5.34 14.19
CA ILE A 145 -7.05 5.01 13.69
C ILE A 145 -7.88 6.28 13.70
N ARG A 146 -8.47 6.63 12.56
CA ARG A 146 -9.33 7.79 12.40
C ARG A 146 -10.56 7.41 11.59
N ASP A 147 -11.74 7.61 12.15
CA ASP A 147 -13.03 7.24 11.55
C ASP A 147 -13.06 5.77 11.09
N GLY A 148 -12.46 4.86 11.86
CA GLY A 148 -12.38 3.45 11.54
C GLY A 148 -11.44 3.11 10.35
N ILE A 149 -10.50 3.99 10.03
CA ILE A 149 -9.46 3.78 9.02
C ILE A 149 -8.11 3.77 9.72
N ILE A 150 -7.31 2.74 9.46
CA ILE A 150 -5.94 2.66 9.98
C ILE A 150 -5.01 3.47 9.08
N VAL A 151 -4.19 4.32 9.68
CA VAL A 151 -3.15 5.08 8.98
C VAL A 151 -1.79 4.67 9.53
N VAL A 152 -1.01 3.99 8.70
CA VAL A 152 0.40 3.65 9.00
C VAL A 152 1.28 4.78 8.48
N PRO A 153 2.02 5.48 9.35
CA PRO A 153 2.81 6.64 8.95
C PRO A 153 3.98 6.30 8.01
N LYS A 154 4.42 7.31 7.27
CA LYS A 154 5.57 7.24 6.38
C LYS A 154 6.81 6.66 7.06
N GLY A 155 7.41 5.69 6.39
CA GLY A 155 8.67 5.09 6.83
C GLY A 155 8.58 4.23 8.09
N LYS A 156 7.37 3.98 8.57
CA LYS A 156 7.15 3.09 9.73
C LYS A 156 7.54 1.65 9.39
N ASN A 157 8.09 0.97 10.36
CA ASN A 157 8.40 -0.44 10.27
C ASN A 157 7.51 -1.20 11.26
N ILE A 158 6.66 -2.08 10.76
CA ILE A 158 5.79 -2.94 11.57
C ILE A 158 6.43 -4.33 11.61
N PRO A 159 6.80 -4.85 12.80
CA PRO A 159 7.45 -6.15 12.94
C PRO A 159 6.55 -7.32 12.53
N ASP A 160 7.18 -8.47 12.29
CA ASP A 160 6.49 -9.73 12.00
C ASP A 160 5.49 -10.10 13.12
N GLY A 161 4.35 -10.66 12.74
CA GLY A 161 3.33 -11.15 13.67
C GLY A 161 2.56 -10.07 14.42
N THR A 162 2.77 -8.79 14.12
CA THR A 162 2.05 -7.69 14.78
C THR A 162 0.56 -7.72 14.41
N VAL A 163 -0.31 -7.53 15.39
CA VAL A 163 -1.75 -7.35 15.20
C VAL A 163 -2.13 -5.94 15.61
N VAL A 164 -2.72 -5.22 14.68
CA VAL A 164 -3.14 -3.82 14.84
C VAL A 164 -4.66 -3.72 14.63
#